data_7da51aeff235994464954b52dc2e7367
#
_entry.id   7da51aeff235994464954b52dc2e7367
#
_cell.length_a   1.000
_cell.length_b   1.000
_cell.length_c   1.000
_cell.angle_alpha   90.00
_cell.angle_beta   90.00
_cell.angle_gamma   90.00
#
_symmetry.space_group_name_H-M   'P 1'
#
loop_
_entity.id
_entity.type
_entity.pdbx_description
1 polymer ?
#
loop_
_entity_poly.entity_id
_entity_poly.type
_entity_poly.pdbx_seq_one_letter_code
_entity_poly.pdbx_strand_id
1 'polypeptide(L)'
;MYSKSSFSRFFFHFVMPVLAEKRTTELDQKREALQKQIDQLNQELARAFGPRSLRVILPELHSSNGRIDAKTLTSYLGIRLAKLCAGLELSYSAVHKNPDSEAIQPALRPVKRILEILYEYFREPEVIRAWLNSVHPDLGMSPLDAILANKAEAVQTMLENAIAGIPS
;
A
#
# COMPACT_ATOMS: atom_id res chain seq x y z
N MET A 1 42.10 11.75 47.66
CA MET A 1 40.79 12.27 47.24
C MET A 1 40.72 12.26 45.70
N TYR A 2 40.27 11.20 45.11
CA TYR A 2 40.12 11.13 43.64
C TYR A 2 38.78 11.73 43.26
N SER A 3 38.82 12.76 42.41
CA SER A 3 37.69 13.59 41.99
C SER A 3 36.67 12.78 41.18
N LYS A 4 35.41 12.78 41.64
CA LYS A 4 34.23 12.19 40.94
C LYS A 4 34.01 12.70 39.51
N SER A 5 34.68 13.80 39.13
CA SER A 5 34.53 14.41 37.78
C SER A 5 35.30 13.69 36.67
N SER A 6 36.36 12.97 37.00
CA SER A 6 37.21 12.26 36.02
C SER A 6 36.56 10.96 35.52
N PHE A 7 35.85 10.22 36.41
CA PHE A 7 35.19 8.97 36.08
C PHE A 7 33.96 9.19 35.17
N SER A 8 33.22 10.29 35.40
CA SER A 8 32.05 10.63 34.57
C SER A 8 32.43 11.00 33.12
N ARG A 9 33.56 11.74 32.93
CA ARG A 9 34.04 12.07 31.57
C ARG A 9 34.57 10.88 30.82
N PHE A 10 35.22 9.95 31.47
CA PHE A 10 35.71 8.70 30.84
C PHE A 10 34.56 7.78 30.42
N PHE A 11 33.51 7.67 31.24
CA PHE A 11 32.34 6.84 30.94
C PHE A 11 31.55 7.39 29.74
N PHE A 12 31.34 8.70 29.66
CA PHE A 12 30.62 9.33 28.56
C PHE A 12 31.39 9.35 27.23
N HIS A 13 32.71 9.50 27.27
CA HIS A 13 33.51 9.63 26.04
C HIS A 13 33.97 8.28 25.46
N PHE A 14 34.14 7.27 26.26
CA PHE A 14 34.71 5.99 25.82
C PHE A 14 33.75 4.81 25.89
N VAL A 15 32.87 4.75 26.87
CA VAL A 15 31.98 3.61 27.09
C VAL A 15 30.66 3.76 26.33
N MET A 16 30.09 4.96 26.26
CA MET A 16 28.83 5.20 25.57
C MET A 16 28.89 4.97 24.05
N PRO A 17 29.93 5.40 23.32
CA PRO A 17 30.04 5.08 21.89
C PRO A 17 30.14 3.58 21.62
N VAL A 18 30.92 2.83 22.41
CA VAL A 18 31.10 1.39 22.27
C VAL A 18 29.80 0.62 22.56
N LEU A 19 29.00 1.06 23.54
CA LEU A 19 27.69 0.48 23.82
C LEU A 19 26.65 0.82 22.75
N ALA A 20 26.72 2.02 22.19
CA ALA A 20 25.86 2.41 21.07
C ALA A 20 26.19 1.62 19.81
N GLU A 21 27.47 1.42 19.51
CA GLU A 21 27.94 0.63 18.36
C GLU A 21 27.58 -0.86 18.46
N LYS A 22 27.68 -1.45 19.67
CA LYS A 22 27.21 -2.82 19.91
C LYS A 22 25.69 -2.96 19.75
N ARG A 23 24.91 -1.97 20.19
CA ARG A 23 23.45 -1.98 20.05
C ARG A 23 23.01 -1.86 18.60
N THR A 24 23.68 -1.03 17.80
CA THR A 24 23.41 -0.92 16.35
C THR A 24 23.74 -2.23 15.63
N THR A 25 24.88 -2.83 15.92
CA THR A 25 25.28 -4.14 15.33
C THR A 25 24.31 -5.27 15.69
N GLU A 26 23.82 -5.35 16.92
CA GLU A 26 22.81 -6.35 17.31
C GLU A 26 21.46 -6.14 16.61
N LEU A 27 21.04 -4.89 16.45
CA LEU A 27 19.81 -4.57 15.74
C LEU A 27 19.93 -4.85 14.24
N ASP A 28 21.07 -4.55 13.63
CA ASP A 28 21.35 -4.86 12.24
C ASP A 28 21.38 -6.37 11.98
N GLN A 29 22.01 -7.15 12.86
CA GLN A 29 21.98 -8.61 12.78
C GLN A 29 20.55 -9.18 12.91
N LYS A 30 19.75 -8.64 13.82
CA LYS A 30 18.33 -9.04 13.94
C LYS A 30 17.52 -8.68 12.69
N ARG A 31 17.77 -7.51 12.13
CA ARG A 31 17.13 -7.08 10.89
C ARG A 31 17.48 -8.01 9.73
N GLU A 32 18.75 -8.36 9.57
CA GLU A 32 19.18 -9.30 8.53
C GLU A 32 18.60 -10.71 8.74
N ALA A 33 18.53 -11.19 9.98
CA ALA A 33 17.92 -12.47 10.28
C ALA A 33 16.42 -12.49 9.95
N LEU A 34 15.70 -11.41 10.31
CA LEU A 34 14.28 -11.26 9.98
C LEU A 34 14.07 -11.16 8.47
N GLN A 35 14.92 -10.43 7.75
CA GLN A 35 14.83 -10.33 6.30
C GLN A 35 15.00 -11.70 5.63
N LYS A 36 15.97 -12.52 6.09
CA LYS A 36 16.13 -13.88 5.60
C LYS A 36 14.91 -14.77 5.86
N GLN A 37 14.26 -14.62 7.02
CA GLN A 37 13.03 -15.35 7.31
C GLN A 37 11.88 -14.92 6.39
N ILE A 38 11.74 -13.63 6.13
CA ILE A 38 10.75 -13.10 5.18
C ILE A 38 10.99 -13.66 3.77
N ASP A 39 12.24 -13.66 3.32
CA ASP A 39 12.61 -14.18 2.00
C ASP A 39 12.34 -15.69 1.89
N GLN A 40 12.62 -16.47 2.95
CA GLN A 40 12.30 -17.89 3.01
C GLN A 40 10.79 -18.13 2.95
N LEU A 41 10.00 -17.41 3.76
CA LEU A 41 8.54 -17.52 3.75
C LEU A 41 7.96 -17.15 2.39
N ASN A 42 8.48 -16.11 1.76
CA ASN A 42 8.08 -15.71 0.40
C ASN A 42 8.40 -16.80 -0.63
N GLN A 43 9.55 -17.49 -0.50
CA GLN A 43 9.91 -18.61 -1.37
C GLN A 43 9.00 -19.82 -1.14
N GLU A 44 8.68 -20.14 0.10
CA GLU A 44 7.75 -21.23 0.44
C GLU A 44 6.34 -20.94 -0.10
N LEU A 45 5.85 -19.72 0.07
CA LEU A 45 4.58 -19.26 -0.51
C LEU A 45 4.62 -19.37 -2.04
N ALA A 46 5.73 -18.94 -2.67
CA ALA A 46 5.90 -19.06 -4.12
C ALA A 46 5.87 -20.51 -4.61
N ARG A 47 6.45 -21.44 -3.83
CA ARG A 47 6.42 -22.89 -4.16
C ARG A 47 5.04 -23.50 -3.95
N ALA A 48 4.35 -23.11 -2.86
CA ALA A 48 3.04 -23.67 -2.52
C ALA A 48 1.93 -23.19 -3.45
N PHE A 49 1.98 -21.94 -3.87
CA PHE A 49 0.89 -21.26 -4.60
C PHE A 49 1.25 -20.84 -6.02
N GLY A 50 2.51 -20.98 -6.43
CA GLY A 50 3.02 -20.57 -7.74
C GLY A 50 3.22 -19.05 -7.89
N PRO A 51 3.96 -18.61 -8.92
CA PRO A 51 4.37 -17.21 -9.06
C PRO A 51 3.24 -16.21 -9.30
N ARG A 52 2.03 -16.70 -9.64
CA ARG A 52 0.84 -15.85 -9.85
C ARG A 52 0.03 -15.60 -8.57
N SER A 53 0.15 -16.44 -7.54
CA SER A 53 -0.63 -16.31 -6.30
C SER A 53 0.00 -15.36 -5.27
N LEU A 54 1.28 -15.03 -5.42
CA LEU A 54 1.97 -14.07 -4.55
C LEU A 54 1.51 -12.61 -4.71
N ARG A 55 0.63 -12.31 -5.67
CA ARG A 55 0.15 -10.97 -5.96
C ARG A 55 -1.35 -10.78 -5.76
N VAL A 56 -1.98 -11.51 -4.88
CA VAL A 56 -3.32 -11.09 -4.45
C VAL A 56 -3.14 -10.11 -3.28
N ILE A 57 -2.64 -8.94 -3.62
CA ILE A 57 -2.72 -7.78 -2.75
C ILE A 57 -4.20 -7.44 -2.67
N LEU A 58 -4.73 -7.26 -1.46
CA LEU A 58 -6.16 -7.01 -1.20
C LEU A 58 -7.07 -8.17 -1.69
N PRO A 59 -6.89 -9.41 -1.18
CA PRO A 59 -7.72 -10.54 -1.54
C PRO A 59 -9.21 -10.30 -1.22
N GLU A 60 -9.51 -9.46 -0.23
CA GLU A 60 -10.84 -9.05 0.18
C GLU A 60 -11.64 -8.32 -0.91
N LEU A 61 -10.97 -7.76 -1.92
CA LEU A 61 -11.64 -7.11 -3.05
C LEU A 61 -12.18 -8.09 -4.09
N HIS A 62 -11.90 -9.39 -3.92
CA HIS A 62 -12.32 -10.41 -4.86
C HIS A 62 -13.47 -11.25 -4.32
N SER A 63 -14.38 -11.61 -5.21
CA SER A 63 -15.37 -12.66 -4.96
C SER A 63 -14.72 -14.06 -5.05
N SER A 64 -15.46 -15.10 -4.67
CA SER A 64 -14.99 -16.48 -4.68
C SER A 64 -14.55 -17.00 -6.06
N ASN A 65 -14.97 -16.34 -7.14
CA ASN A 65 -14.58 -16.65 -8.52
C ASN A 65 -13.29 -15.92 -8.97
N GLY A 66 -12.62 -15.17 -8.06
CA GLY A 66 -11.39 -14.43 -8.31
C GLY A 66 -11.58 -13.11 -9.06
N ARG A 67 -12.82 -12.67 -9.30
CA ARG A 67 -13.14 -11.39 -9.94
C ARG A 67 -13.26 -10.29 -8.88
N ILE A 68 -12.99 -9.04 -9.29
CA ILE A 68 -13.16 -7.87 -8.42
C ILE A 68 -14.65 -7.67 -8.16
N ASP A 69 -15.04 -7.58 -6.89
CA ASP A 69 -16.41 -7.28 -6.47
C ASP A 69 -16.59 -5.77 -6.25
N ALA A 70 -17.50 -5.16 -7.01
CA ALA A 70 -17.74 -3.72 -6.96
C ALA A 70 -18.30 -3.24 -5.61
N LYS A 71 -19.08 -4.06 -4.89
CA LYS A 71 -19.61 -3.70 -3.57
C LYS A 71 -18.49 -3.69 -2.52
N THR A 72 -17.63 -4.69 -2.54
CA THR A 72 -16.48 -4.77 -1.65
C THR A 72 -15.50 -3.63 -1.95
N LEU A 73 -15.25 -3.36 -3.24
CA LEU A 73 -14.41 -2.25 -3.68
C LEU A 73 -14.96 -0.90 -3.18
N THR A 74 -16.27 -0.65 -3.28
CA THR A 74 -16.87 0.59 -2.77
C THR A 74 -16.81 0.72 -1.25
N SER A 75 -16.97 -0.39 -0.52
CA SER A 75 -16.79 -0.43 0.92
C SER A 75 -15.36 -0.08 1.32
N TYR A 76 -14.38 -0.63 0.60
CA TYR A 76 -12.97 -0.33 0.82
C TYR A 76 -12.65 1.16 0.56
N LEU A 77 -13.19 1.73 -0.53
CA LEU A 77 -13.04 3.14 -0.88
C LEU A 77 -13.83 4.10 0.04
N GLY A 78 -14.79 3.60 0.80
CA GLY A 78 -15.69 4.42 1.62
C GLY A 78 -16.68 5.25 0.80
N ILE A 79 -17.09 4.78 -0.40
CA ILE A 79 -18.04 5.47 -1.27
C ILE A 79 -19.30 4.63 -1.53
N ARG A 80 -20.35 5.29 -2.02
CA ARG A 80 -21.58 4.59 -2.43
C ARG A 80 -21.39 3.94 -3.80
N LEU A 81 -22.01 2.76 -4.00
CA LEU A 81 -21.99 2.06 -5.28
C LEU A 81 -22.50 2.94 -6.43
N ALA A 82 -23.50 3.77 -6.18
CA ALA A 82 -24.01 4.71 -7.17
C ALA A 82 -22.95 5.73 -7.63
N LYS A 83 -22.09 6.21 -6.72
CA LYS A 83 -20.99 7.13 -7.05
C LYS A 83 -19.95 6.41 -7.94
N LEU A 84 -19.59 5.17 -7.62
CA LEU A 84 -18.69 4.37 -8.44
C LEU A 84 -19.26 4.15 -9.85
N CYS A 85 -20.52 3.71 -9.92
CA CYS A 85 -21.16 3.44 -11.20
C CYS A 85 -21.28 4.69 -12.08
N ALA A 86 -21.66 5.83 -11.48
CA ALA A 86 -21.74 7.09 -12.22
C ALA A 86 -20.38 7.55 -12.75
N GLY A 87 -19.33 7.43 -11.92
CA GLY A 87 -17.98 7.85 -12.29
C GLY A 87 -17.34 6.96 -13.36
N LEU A 88 -17.57 5.65 -13.32
CA LEU A 88 -17.04 4.69 -14.28
C LEU A 88 -18.02 4.38 -15.44
N GLU A 89 -19.08 5.14 -15.59
CA GLU A 89 -20.11 4.99 -16.63
C GLU A 89 -20.73 3.57 -16.69
N LEU A 90 -20.91 2.97 -15.50
CA LEU A 90 -21.48 1.63 -15.36
C LEU A 90 -22.99 1.71 -15.04
N SER A 91 -23.75 0.74 -15.54
CA SER A 91 -25.15 0.61 -15.18
C SER A 91 -25.31 0.18 -13.73
N TYR A 92 -25.89 1.06 -12.89
CA TYR A 92 -26.09 0.76 -11.46
C TYR A 92 -26.93 -0.52 -11.25
N SER A 93 -28.00 -0.71 -11.99
CA SER A 93 -28.85 -1.89 -11.86
C SER A 93 -28.14 -3.20 -12.21
N ALA A 94 -27.30 -3.17 -13.25
CA ALA A 94 -26.49 -4.31 -13.64
C ALA A 94 -25.42 -4.65 -12.60
N VAL A 95 -24.68 -3.65 -12.11
CA VAL A 95 -23.65 -3.83 -11.08
C VAL A 95 -24.25 -4.23 -9.74
N HIS A 96 -25.39 -3.65 -9.37
CA HIS A 96 -26.08 -4.01 -8.12
C HIS A 96 -26.52 -5.49 -8.11
N LYS A 97 -26.98 -6.00 -9.27
CA LYS A 97 -27.42 -7.40 -9.45
C LYS A 97 -26.22 -8.36 -9.51
N ASN A 98 -25.19 -8.02 -10.26
CA ASN A 98 -23.99 -8.84 -10.48
C ASN A 98 -22.72 -7.99 -10.25
N PRO A 99 -22.29 -7.79 -8.98
CA PRO A 99 -21.22 -6.85 -8.64
C PRO A 99 -19.82 -7.33 -9.08
N ASP A 100 -19.67 -8.58 -9.46
CA ASP A 100 -18.44 -9.21 -9.93
C ASP A 100 -18.51 -9.69 -11.38
N SER A 101 -19.48 -9.15 -12.16
CA SER A 101 -19.66 -9.57 -13.56
C SER A 101 -18.40 -9.31 -14.38
N GLU A 102 -18.16 -10.14 -15.40
CA GLU A 102 -17.00 -10.01 -16.29
C GLU A 102 -17.01 -8.67 -17.06
N ALA A 103 -18.20 -8.22 -17.44
CA ALA A 103 -18.38 -7.01 -18.21
C ALA A 103 -17.86 -5.72 -17.52
N ILE A 104 -17.84 -5.69 -16.17
CA ILE A 104 -17.37 -4.52 -15.41
C ILE A 104 -15.89 -4.61 -15.03
N GLN A 105 -15.25 -5.78 -15.18
CA GLN A 105 -13.84 -5.95 -14.76
C GLN A 105 -12.88 -4.98 -15.44
N PRO A 106 -13.01 -4.65 -16.73
CA PRO A 106 -12.13 -3.66 -17.36
C PRO A 106 -12.15 -2.29 -16.68
N ALA A 107 -13.32 -1.85 -16.19
CA ALA A 107 -13.45 -0.58 -15.48
C ALA A 107 -12.92 -0.63 -14.02
N LEU A 108 -13.00 -1.79 -13.36
CA LEU A 108 -12.57 -1.96 -11.98
C LEU A 108 -11.05 -2.20 -11.85
N ARG A 109 -10.41 -2.82 -12.83
CA ARG A 109 -8.98 -3.17 -12.79
C ARG A 109 -8.06 -1.97 -12.54
N PRO A 110 -8.21 -0.82 -13.22
CA PRO A 110 -7.37 0.36 -12.97
C PRO A 110 -7.51 0.87 -11.53
N VAL A 111 -8.74 0.89 -11.00
CA VAL A 111 -9.01 1.29 -9.61
C VAL A 111 -8.30 0.36 -8.63
N LYS A 112 -8.44 -0.95 -8.83
CA LYS A 112 -7.76 -1.95 -8.00
C LYS A 112 -6.24 -1.79 -8.08
N ARG A 113 -5.68 -1.55 -9.27
CA ARG A 113 -4.23 -1.37 -9.44
C ARG A 113 -3.68 -0.21 -8.61
N ILE A 114 -4.38 0.91 -8.59
CA ILE A 114 -4.03 2.07 -7.76
C ILE A 114 -4.07 1.70 -6.27
N LEU A 115 -5.11 0.98 -5.83
CA LEU A 115 -5.22 0.51 -4.45
C LEU A 115 -4.10 -0.45 -4.05
N GLU A 116 -3.68 -1.33 -4.95
CA GLU A 116 -2.53 -2.22 -4.72
C GLU A 116 -1.25 -1.43 -4.48
N ILE A 117 -0.97 -0.43 -5.33
CA ILE A 117 0.18 0.45 -5.18
C ILE A 117 0.13 1.17 -3.83
N LEU A 118 -1.00 1.80 -3.52
CA LEU A 118 -1.17 2.51 -2.25
C LEU A 118 -1.03 1.60 -1.03
N TYR A 119 -1.55 0.37 -1.11
CA TYR A 119 -1.47 -0.60 -0.03
C TYR A 119 -0.02 -1.07 0.23
N GLU A 120 0.80 -1.17 -0.80
CA GLU A 120 2.22 -1.51 -0.63
C GLU A 120 2.96 -0.48 0.24
N TYR A 121 2.53 0.79 0.21
CA TYR A 121 3.16 1.88 0.96
C TYR A 121 2.52 2.18 2.31
N PHE A 122 1.20 2.25 2.35
CA PHE A 122 0.48 2.72 3.54
C PHE A 122 -0.04 1.60 4.43
N ARG A 123 -0.36 0.42 3.88
CA ARG A 123 -0.91 -0.75 4.58
C ARG A 123 -2.27 -0.52 5.24
N GLU A 124 -2.60 0.67 5.68
CA GLU A 124 -3.80 1.02 6.43
C GLU A 124 -4.89 1.58 5.53
N PRO A 125 -6.08 0.95 5.45
CA PRO A 125 -7.18 1.41 4.59
C PRO A 125 -7.63 2.84 4.89
N GLU A 126 -7.57 3.28 6.16
CA GLU A 126 -7.91 4.64 6.59
C GLU A 126 -6.98 5.68 5.97
N VAL A 127 -5.67 5.41 5.97
CA VAL A 127 -4.65 6.28 5.39
C VAL A 127 -4.82 6.35 3.87
N ILE A 128 -5.09 5.20 3.23
CA ILE A 128 -5.37 5.13 1.79
C ILE A 128 -6.60 5.97 1.44
N ARG A 129 -7.70 5.84 2.21
CA ARG A 129 -8.91 6.65 1.99
C ARG A 129 -8.66 8.14 2.20
N ALA A 130 -7.91 8.51 3.25
CA ALA A 130 -7.55 9.91 3.50
C ALA A 130 -6.75 10.49 2.32
N TRP A 131 -5.77 9.75 1.82
CA TRP A 131 -4.97 10.15 0.64
C TRP A 131 -5.84 10.29 -0.61
N LEU A 132 -6.68 9.31 -0.90
CA LEU A 132 -7.58 9.32 -2.07
C LEU A 132 -8.56 10.49 -2.07
N ASN A 133 -8.96 10.99 -0.90
CA ASN A 133 -9.90 12.10 -0.76
C ASN A 133 -9.23 13.48 -0.61
N SER A 134 -7.89 13.54 -0.45
CA SER A 134 -7.16 14.81 -0.37
C SER A 134 -6.92 15.38 -1.77
N VAL A 135 -7.08 16.71 -1.92
CA VAL A 135 -6.77 17.36 -3.20
C VAL A 135 -5.27 17.27 -3.45
N HIS A 136 -4.89 16.76 -4.63
CA HIS A 136 -3.49 16.66 -5.04
C HIS A 136 -3.14 17.81 -6.00
N PRO A 137 -2.03 18.55 -5.77
CA PRO A 137 -1.67 19.72 -6.60
C PRO A 137 -1.57 19.38 -8.10
N ASP A 138 -0.93 18.27 -8.44
CA ASP A 138 -0.69 17.87 -9.83
C ASP A 138 -1.96 17.43 -10.56
N LEU A 139 -3.00 17.01 -9.83
CA LEU A 139 -4.28 16.60 -10.39
C LEU A 139 -5.31 17.75 -10.39
N GLY A 140 -5.11 18.78 -9.56
CA GLY A 140 -6.10 19.85 -9.33
C GLY A 140 -7.41 19.36 -8.68
N MET A 141 -7.48 18.09 -8.28
CA MET A 141 -8.63 17.43 -7.67
C MET A 141 -8.17 16.30 -6.77
N SER A 142 -9.11 15.63 -6.07
CA SER A 142 -8.75 14.44 -5.32
C SER A 142 -8.42 13.27 -6.27
N PRO A 143 -7.46 12.39 -5.91
CA PRO A 143 -7.18 11.18 -6.69
C PRO A 143 -8.43 10.33 -6.92
N LEU A 144 -9.31 10.23 -5.93
CA LEU A 144 -10.58 9.51 -6.07
C LEU A 144 -11.48 10.12 -7.15
N ASP A 145 -11.63 11.44 -7.14
CA ASP A 145 -12.44 12.11 -8.15
C ASP A 145 -11.80 12.02 -9.55
N ALA A 146 -10.47 12.05 -9.64
CA ALA A 146 -9.75 11.81 -10.89
C ALA A 146 -10.00 10.39 -11.42
N ILE A 147 -9.93 9.37 -10.57
CA ILE A 147 -10.25 7.97 -10.94
C ILE A 147 -11.68 7.87 -11.46
N LEU A 148 -12.64 8.46 -10.73
CA LEU A 148 -14.05 8.47 -11.11
C LEU A 148 -14.36 9.34 -12.34
N ALA A 149 -13.47 10.26 -12.71
CA ALA A 149 -13.53 11.03 -13.96
C ALA A 149 -12.79 10.32 -15.12
N ASN A 150 -12.58 9.00 -15.03
CA ASN A 150 -11.88 8.18 -16.03
C ASN A 150 -10.41 8.59 -16.28
N LYS A 151 -9.76 9.20 -15.25
CA LYS A 151 -8.35 9.61 -15.27
C LYS A 151 -7.47 8.69 -14.39
N ALA A 152 -7.84 7.44 -14.24
CA ALA A 152 -7.12 6.47 -13.41
C ALA A 152 -5.64 6.30 -13.85
N GLU A 153 -5.37 6.36 -15.14
CA GLU A 153 -4.01 6.30 -15.70
C GLU A 153 -3.13 7.47 -15.22
N ALA A 154 -3.67 8.69 -15.18
CA ALA A 154 -2.94 9.86 -14.67
C ALA A 154 -2.58 9.70 -13.19
N VAL A 155 -3.51 9.16 -12.38
CA VAL A 155 -3.25 8.86 -10.96
C VAL A 155 -2.19 7.77 -10.81
N GLN A 156 -2.24 6.73 -11.62
CA GLN A 156 -1.25 5.66 -11.61
C GLN A 156 0.14 6.19 -11.98
N THR A 157 0.25 6.95 -13.08
CA THR A 157 1.53 7.55 -13.51
C THR A 157 2.12 8.47 -12.45
N MET A 158 1.28 9.29 -11.81
CA MET A 158 1.71 10.16 -10.70
C MET A 158 2.29 9.35 -9.53
N LEU A 159 1.62 8.26 -9.15
CA LEU A 159 2.11 7.37 -8.09
C LEU A 159 3.43 6.69 -8.48
N GLU A 160 3.53 6.18 -9.69
CA GLU A 160 4.74 5.51 -10.18
C GLU A 160 5.92 6.50 -10.26
N ASN A 161 5.70 7.74 -10.69
CA ASN A 161 6.71 8.80 -10.67
C ASN A 161 7.16 9.15 -9.24
N ALA A 162 6.22 9.31 -8.32
CA ALA A 162 6.52 9.60 -6.92
C ALA A 162 7.37 8.48 -6.29
N ILE A 163 7.07 7.22 -6.61
CA ILE A 163 7.82 6.04 -6.17
C ILE A 163 9.23 6.02 -6.76
N ALA A 164 9.36 6.37 -8.02
CA ALA A 164 10.64 6.45 -8.71
C ALA A 164 11.48 7.67 -8.29
N GLY A 165 10.94 8.57 -7.44
CA GLY A 165 11.60 9.82 -7.04
C GLY A 165 11.73 10.83 -8.20
N ILE A 166 10.87 10.71 -9.20
CA ILE A 166 10.82 11.63 -10.34
C ILE A 166 9.90 12.80 -9.93
N PRO A 167 10.37 14.07 -9.93
CA PRO A 167 9.52 15.21 -9.67
C PRO A 167 8.41 15.30 -10.73
N SER A 168 7.18 15.50 -10.30
CA SER A 168 6.02 15.77 -11.16
C SER A 168 5.98 17.21 -11.62
#